data_1bb5892de4037dd9e29a13aad470fe77
#
_entry.id   1bb5892de4037dd9e29a13aad470fe77
#
_cell.length_a   1.000
_cell.length_b   1.000
_cell.length_c   1.000
_cell.angle_alpha   90.00
_cell.angle_beta   90.00
_cell.angle_gamma   90.00
#
_symmetry.space_group_name_H-M   'P 1'
#
loop_
_entity.id
_entity.type
_entity.pdbx_description
1 polymer ?
#
loop_
_entity_poly.entity_id
_entity_poly.type
_entity_poly.pdbx_seq_one_letter_code
_entity_poly.pdbx_strand_id
1 'polypeptide(L)'
;MLWKLQAAAFVCLIQSASLLVRGTSLQKVSTDFGPNPRNVGFYIYVPDELVSNPPILVNPHWCHGDAQASYAGSQYATLADRYGFIVIYPDSPNTADKCWDVSSNDTLTHNAGGDSLGIASMVRWTLDQYHGDPARVFVTGVSGYPDMFVAGSAFAGVPYGCFAGDGYGVWNDACATGKITHTGEEWAAMVKSGYPEYTGWRPKIQIFHGTADEVLNYTNFGEEVKEWTAVFGFDVTPASTILDTPVTNWTKYIYGSTGWLEAYSAGGVTHDIRNQEGKVMEWFDLTCTSGDCFKWGKDGPAR
;
A
#
# COMPACT_ATOMS: atom_id res chain seq x y z
N MET A 1 -64.40 -6.55 37.20
CA MET A 1 -63.12 -7.28 37.16
C MET A 1 -62.65 -7.29 35.70
N LEU A 2 -61.80 -6.33 35.33
CA LEU A 2 -61.24 -6.26 33.96
C LEU A 2 -59.78 -6.77 34.02
N TRP A 3 -59.52 -7.86 33.34
CA TRP A 3 -58.17 -8.39 33.14
C TRP A 3 -57.55 -7.73 31.92
N LYS A 4 -56.44 -6.99 32.15
CA LYS A 4 -55.58 -6.43 31.12
C LYS A 4 -54.59 -7.52 30.69
N LEU A 5 -54.68 -8.01 29.46
CA LEU A 5 -53.65 -8.79 28.80
C LEU A 5 -52.53 -7.85 28.34
N GLN A 6 -51.36 -7.98 28.91
CA GLN A 6 -50.15 -7.36 28.39
C GLN A 6 -49.52 -8.30 27.34
N ALA A 7 -49.49 -7.88 26.09
CA ALA A 7 -48.76 -8.55 25.03
C ALA A 7 -47.29 -8.13 25.12
N ALA A 8 -46.41 -9.04 25.48
CA ALA A 8 -44.96 -8.84 25.39
C ALA A 8 -44.50 -9.07 23.93
N ALA A 9 -44.08 -8.01 23.27
CA ALA A 9 -43.45 -8.09 21.95
C ALA A 9 -42.00 -8.59 22.12
N PHE A 10 -41.77 -9.81 21.68
CA PHE A 10 -40.41 -10.34 21.51
C PHE A 10 -39.80 -9.70 20.25
N VAL A 11 -38.88 -8.75 20.45
CA VAL A 11 -38.02 -8.26 19.37
C VAL A 11 -36.93 -9.29 19.14
N CYS A 12 -37.09 -10.08 18.09
CA CYS A 12 -36.07 -11.00 17.63
C CYS A 12 -34.97 -10.17 16.92
N LEU A 13 -33.88 -9.91 17.63
CA LEU A 13 -32.65 -9.36 17.04
C LEU A 13 -32.05 -10.45 16.15
N ILE A 14 -32.29 -10.37 14.86
CA ILE A 14 -31.55 -11.15 13.87
C ILE A 14 -30.14 -10.54 13.82
N GLN A 15 -29.23 -11.09 14.59
CA GLN A 15 -27.80 -10.89 14.39
C GLN A 15 -27.44 -11.56 13.06
N SER A 16 -27.22 -10.74 12.03
CA SER A 16 -26.60 -11.18 10.78
C SER A 16 -25.19 -11.62 11.12
N ALA A 17 -24.97 -12.91 11.32
CA ALA A 17 -23.63 -13.45 11.40
C ALA A 17 -22.99 -13.26 10.02
N SER A 18 -22.13 -12.26 9.87
CA SER A 18 -21.26 -12.13 8.72
C SER A 18 -20.41 -13.41 8.67
N LEU A 19 -20.62 -14.22 7.64
CA LEU A 19 -19.76 -15.37 7.38
C LEU A 19 -18.36 -14.82 7.09
N LEU A 20 -17.46 -14.93 8.06
CA LEU A 20 -16.05 -14.62 7.87
C LEU A 20 -15.51 -15.48 6.73
N VAL A 21 -14.97 -14.83 5.72
CA VAL A 21 -14.30 -15.51 4.61
C VAL A 21 -12.97 -16.04 5.18
N ARG A 22 -12.84 -17.35 5.24
CA ARG A 22 -11.59 -18.05 5.55
C ARG A 22 -11.38 -19.12 4.51
N GLY A 23 -10.17 -19.36 4.09
CA GLY A 23 -9.91 -20.40 3.12
C GLY A 23 -8.50 -20.41 2.59
N THR A 24 -8.10 -21.54 2.05
CA THR A 24 -6.80 -21.80 1.42
C THR A 24 -6.69 -21.24 -0.01
N SER A 25 -7.58 -20.34 -0.42
CA SER A 25 -7.61 -19.76 -1.76
C SER A 25 -8.03 -18.29 -1.73
N LEU A 26 -7.68 -17.58 -2.78
CA LEU A 26 -8.10 -16.19 -2.98
C LEU A 26 -9.64 -16.11 -3.06
N GLN A 27 -10.24 -15.25 -2.27
CA GLN A 27 -11.68 -15.07 -2.19
C GLN A 27 -12.10 -13.70 -2.73
N LYS A 28 -13.16 -13.65 -3.54
CA LYS A 28 -13.77 -12.38 -3.96
C LYS A 28 -14.78 -11.93 -2.91
N VAL A 29 -14.64 -10.71 -2.42
CA VAL A 29 -15.63 -10.07 -1.54
C VAL A 29 -16.68 -9.38 -2.42
N SER A 30 -17.93 -9.83 -2.29
CA SER A 30 -19.06 -9.31 -3.09
C SER A 30 -20.09 -8.56 -2.24
N THR A 31 -19.88 -8.46 -0.93
CA THR A 31 -20.70 -7.65 -0.03
C THR A 31 -20.32 -6.19 -0.15
N ASP A 32 -21.21 -5.28 0.26
CA ASP A 32 -20.88 -3.87 0.39
C ASP A 32 -19.75 -3.70 1.42
N PHE A 33 -18.66 -3.08 0.98
CA PHE A 33 -17.49 -2.78 1.82
C PHE A 33 -17.23 -1.27 1.96
N GLY A 34 -18.19 -0.44 1.54
CA GLY A 34 -18.12 1.01 1.63
C GLY A 34 -17.85 1.70 0.29
N PRO A 35 -17.51 3.00 0.31
CA PRO A 35 -17.35 3.80 -0.89
C PRO A 35 -16.31 3.21 -1.87
N ASN A 36 -16.78 2.90 -3.08
CA ASN A 36 -15.98 2.34 -4.17
C ASN A 36 -16.48 2.91 -5.51
N PRO A 37 -16.26 4.20 -5.78
CA PRO A 37 -16.88 4.89 -6.91
C PRO A 37 -16.39 4.39 -8.28
N ARG A 38 -15.23 3.75 -8.33
CA ARG A 38 -14.63 3.20 -9.56
C ARG A 38 -14.85 1.71 -9.74
N ASN A 39 -15.53 1.04 -8.81
CA ASN A 39 -15.78 -0.40 -8.83
C ASN A 39 -14.48 -1.23 -8.83
N VAL A 40 -13.49 -0.84 -8.03
CA VAL A 40 -12.28 -1.63 -7.79
C VAL A 40 -12.68 -3.01 -7.27
N GLY A 41 -12.18 -4.08 -7.87
CA GLY A 41 -12.48 -5.44 -7.44
C GLY A 41 -11.79 -5.75 -6.11
N PHE A 42 -12.54 -6.33 -5.16
CA PHE A 42 -12.00 -6.71 -3.85
C PHE A 42 -11.76 -8.20 -3.77
N TYR A 43 -10.49 -8.59 -3.70
CA TYR A 43 -10.09 -9.97 -3.41
C TYR A 43 -9.24 -9.99 -2.15
N ILE A 44 -9.39 -11.05 -1.35
CA ILE A 44 -8.74 -11.20 -0.04
C ILE A 44 -8.25 -12.63 0.15
N TYR A 45 -7.11 -12.76 0.78
CA TYR A 45 -6.60 -14.01 1.31
C TYR A 45 -6.53 -13.93 2.83
N VAL A 46 -7.23 -14.82 3.49
CA VAL A 46 -7.28 -14.92 4.95
C VAL A 46 -6.85 -16.33 5.35
N PRO A 47 -5.69 -16.51 5.97
CA PRO A 47 -5.24 -17.82 6.42
C PRO A 47 -6.15 -18.41 7.48
N ASP A 48 -6.13 -19.74 7.65
CA ASP A 48 -6.91 -20.42 8.67
C ASP A 48 -6.51 -19.99 10.08
N GLU A 49 -5.21 -19.75 10.29
CA GLU A 49 -4.65 -19.32 11.57
C GLU A 49 -4.22 -17.83 11.49
N LEU A 50 -4.98 -16.97 12.17
CA LEU A 50 -4.66 -15.55 12.32
C LEU A 50 -4.03 -15.28 13.69
N VAL A 51 -3.06 -14.35 13.74
CA VAL A 51 -2.65 -13.79 15.03
C VAL A 51 -3.77 -12.93 15.62
N SER A 52 -3.72 -12.66 16.92
CA SER A 52 -4.64 -11.69 17.53
C SER A 52 -4.39 -10.30 16.96
N ASN A 53 -5.45 -9.63 16.48
CA ASN A 53 -5.36 -8.36 15.78
C ASN A 53 -4.38 -8.45 14.58
N PRO A 54 -4.74 -9.20 13.53
CA PRO A 54 -3.82 -9.50 12.44
C PRO A 54 -3.40 -8.23 11.67
N PRO A 55 -2.12 -8.14 11.26
CA PRO A 55 -1.68 -7.15 10.29
C PRO A 55 -2.39 -7.31 8.95
N ILE A 56 -2.45 -6.25 8.16
CA ILE A 56 -3.02 -6.26 6.82
C ILE A 56 -1.95 -5.80 5.81
N LEU A 57 -1.74 -6.59 4.78
CA LEU A 57 -0.93 -6.24 3.62
C LEU A 57 -1.84 -6.01 2.42
N VAL A 58 -1.76 -4.84 1.80
CA VAL A 58 -2.39 -4.56 0.51
C VAL A 58 -1.34 -4.77 -0.59
N ASN A 59 -1.63 -5.68 -1.53
CA ASN A 59 -0.73 -6.02 -2.62
C ASN A 59 -1.41 -5.78 -3.99
N PRO A 60 -1.41 -4.53 -4.51
CA PRO A 60 -1.92 -4.21 -5.83
C PRO A 60 -1.10 -4.92 -6.91
N HIS A 61 -1.77 -5.33 -7.98
CA HIS A 61 -1.10 -5.89 -9.16
C HIS A 61 -0.49 -4.78 -10.04
N TRP A 62 0.40 -5.16 -10.95
CA TRP A 62 1.00 -4.28 -11.98
C TRP A 62 0.04 -4.04 -13.16
N CYS A 63 0.35 -3.09 -14.04
CA CYS A 63 -0.37 -2.91 -15.30
C CYS A 63 -0.44 -4.23 -16.08
N HIS A 64 -1.57 -4.50 -16.75
CA HIS A 64 -1.90 -5.77 -17.46
C HIS A 64 -2.03 -7.01 -16.56
N GLY A 65 -1.81 -6.87 -15.24
CA GLY A 65 -2.12 -7.92 -14.25
C GLY A 65 -3.58 -7.86 -13.78
N ASP A 66 -3.88 -8.68 -12.79
CA ASP A 66 -5.12 -8.67 -12.02
C ASP A 66 -4.86 -9.23 -10.61
N ALA A 67 -5.88 -9.25 -9.77
CA ALA A 67 -5.75 -9.78 -8.41
C ALA A 67 -5.30 -11.25 -8.39
N GLN A 68 -5.76 -12.07 -9.34
CA GLN A 68 -5.38 -13.48 -9.43
C GLN A 68 -3.91 -13.65 -9.84
N ALA A 69 -3.44 -12.83 -10.78
CA ALA A 69 -2.03 -12.83 -11.21
C ALA A 69 -1.11 -12.38 -10.05
N SER A 70 -1.49 -11.34 -9.30
CA SER A 70 -0.75 -10.87 -8.14
C SER A 70 -0.71 -11.92 -7.02
N TYR A 71 -1.82 -12.59 -6.76
CA TYR A 71 -1.90 -13.71 -5.81
C TYR A 71 -1.00 -14.87 -6.21
N ALA A 72 -1.07 -15.32 -7.48
CA ALA A 72 -0.30 -16.46 -7.97
C ALA A 72 1.19 -16.13 -8.17
N GLY A 73 1.51 -14.87 -8.48
CA GLY A 73 2.88 -14.39 -8.77
C GLY A 73 3.68 -13.96 -7.54
N SER A 74 3.08 -13.98 -6.34
CA SER A 74 3.77 -13.61 -5.09
C SER A 74 3.68 -14.69 -4.03
N GLN A 75 4.57 -14.65 -3.04
CA GLN A 75 4.57 -15.58 -1.91
C GLN A 75 3.75 -15.07 -0.71
N TYR A 76 3.07 -13.93 -0.82
CA TYR A 76 2.44 -13.30 0.34
C TYR A 76 1.32 -14.15 0.96
N ALA A 77 0.57 -14.92 0.19
CA ALA A 77 -0.42 -15.84 0.73
C ALA A 77 0.22 -16.96 1.58
N THR A 78 1.30 -17.60 1.06
CA THR A 78 2.07 -18.61 1.80
C THR A 78 2.73 -18.02 3.06
N LEU A 79 3.21 -16.79 2.98
CA LEU A 79 3.77 -16.09 4.14
C LEU A 79 2.68 -15.71 5.15
N ALA A 80 1.47 -15.37 4.67
CA ALA A 80 0.31 -15.13 5.51
C ALA A 80 -0.08 -16.39 6.32
N ASP A 81 -0.07 -17.57 5.70
CA ASP A 81 -0.29 -18.84 6.41
C ASP A 81 0.73 -19.07 7.52
N ARG A 82 1.96 -18.66 7.29
CA ARG A 82 3.03 -18.86 8.26
C ARG A 82 3.01 -17.86 9.41
N TYR A 83 2.61 -16.61 9.15
CA TYR A 83 2.76 -15.50 10.09
C TYR A 83 1.43 -14.89 10.55
N GLY A 84 0.30 -15.38 10.05
CA GLY A 84 -1.04 -15.04 10.54
C GLY A 84 -1.50 -13.61 10.22
N PHE A 85 -1.11 -13.03 9.06
CA PHE A 85 -1.59 -11.75 8.57
C PHE A 85 -2.56 -11.92 7.40
N ILE A 86 -3.30 -10.87 7.06
CA ILE A 86 -4.28 -10.87 5.98
C ILE A 86 -3.69 -10.18 4.75
N VAL A 87 -3.98 -10.67 3.53
CA VAL A 87 -3.56 -10.02 2.29
C VAL A 87 -4.78 -9.59 1.47
N ILE A 88 -4.83 -8.32 1.13
CA ILE A 88 -5.79 -7.75 0.20
C ILE A 88 -5.14 -7.67 -1.19
N TYR A 89 -5.80 -8.23 -2.19
CA TYR A 89 -5.41 -8.15 -3.60
C TYR A 89 -6.47 -7.35 -4.36
N PRO A 90 -6.35 -6.03 -4.45
CA PRO A 90 -7.29 -5.24 -5.22
C PRO A 90 -7.15 -5.55 -6.71
N ASP A 91 -8.24 -5.40 -7.49
CA ASP A 91 -8.28 -5.61 -8.94
C ASP A 91 -8.72 -4.32 -9.64
N SER A 92 -7.84 -3.77 -10.48
CA SER A 92 -8.11 -2.52 -11.19
C SER A 92 -9.36 -2.61 -12.06
N PRO A 93 -10.25 -1.62 -11.98
CA PRO A 93 -11.44 -1.56 -12.81
C PRO A 93 -11.13 -1.15 -14.26
N ASN A 94 -9.91 -0.69 -14.54
CA ASN A 94 -9.48 -0.29 -15.87
C ASN A 94 -9.46 -1.50 -16.80
N THR A 95 -10.37 -1.53 -17.78
CA THR A 95 -10.51 -2.65 -18.70
C THR A 95 -9.59 -2.56 -19.92
N ALA A 96 -8.93 -1.41 -20.12
CA ALA A 96 -8.06 -1.20 -21.28
C ALA A 96 -6.68 -1.85 -21.08
N ASP A 97 -6.07 -1.62 -19.93
CA ASP A 97 -4.69 -2.04 -19.66
C ASP A 97 -4.48 -2.51 -18.20
N LYS A 98 -5.54 -2.49 -17.39
CA LYS A 98 -5.45 -2.87 -15.96
C LYS A 98 -4.47 -2.01 -15.15
N CYS A 99 -4.01 -0.88 -15.67
CA CYS A 99 -3.23 0.07 -14.87
C CYS A 99 -4.11 0.76 -13.84
N TRP A 100 -3.52 1.09 -12.70
CA TRP A 100 -4.16 1.88 -11.66
C TRP A 100 -4.25 3.34 -12.08
N ASP A 101 -5.29 4.02 -11.65
CA ASP A 101 -5.37 5.47 -11.78
C ASP A 101 -4.37 6.13 -10.82
N VAL A 102 -3.34 6.72 -11.38
CA VAL A 102 -2.32 7.52 -10.66
C VAL A 102 -2.25 8.95 -11.19
N SER A 103 -3.25 9.35 -12.00
CA SER A 103 -3.26 10.62 -12.73
C SER A 103 -4.38 11.55 -12.28
N SER A 104 -5.58 11.03 -12.00
CA SER A 104 -6.72 11.88 -11.68
C SER A 104 -6.62 12.53 -10.31
N ASN A 105 -7.17 13.74 -10.19
CA ASN A 105 -7.26 14.43 -8.91
C ASN A 105 -8.07 13.64 -7.87
N ASP A 106 -9.06 12.85 -8.32
CA ASP A 106 -9.85 12.00 -7.43
C ASP A 106 -9.00 10.96 -6.71
N THR A 107 -8.04 10.33 -7.42
CA THR A 107 -7.19 9.31 -6.82
C THR A 107 -6.02 9.91 -6.03
N LEU A 108 -5.53 11.07 -6.45
CA LEU A 108 -4.43 11.78 -5.78
C LEU A 108 -4.88 12.51 -4.51
N THR A 109 -6.17 12.80 -4.35
CA THR A 109 -6.69 13.53 -3.18
C THR A 109 -7.33 12.58 -2.19
N HIS A 110 -6.99 12.71 -0.92
CA HIS A 110 -7.53 11.90 0.18
C HIS A 110 -9.06 11.92 0.21
N ASN A 111 -9.69 10.74 0.17
CA ASN A 111 -11.15 10.54 0.17
C ASN A 111 -11.93 11.22 -0.99
N ALA A 112 -11.27 11.73 -2.02
CA ALA A 112 -11.97 12.40 -3.13
C ALA A 112 -12.61 11.43 -4.13
N GLY A 113 -12.15 10.16 -4.16
CA GLY A 113 -12.66 9.17 -5.09
C GLY A 113 -11.53 8.29 -5.66
N GLY A 114 -11.59 8.01 -6.96
CA GLY A 114 -10.58 7.24 -7.66
C GLY A 114 -10.47 5.78 -7.19
N ASP A 115 -9.43 5.10 -7.65
CA ASP A 115 -9.13 3.73 -7.24
C ASP A 115 -8.67 3.68 -5.77
N SER A 116 -7.98 4.71 -5.33
CA SER A 116 -7.42 4.82 -3.98
C SER A 116 -8.50 4.77 -2.89
N LEU A 117 -9.68 5.40 -3.10
CA LEU A 117 -10.79 5.34 -2.14
C LEU A 117 -11.38 3.92 -2.06
N GLY A 118 -11.50 3.21 -3.19
CA GLY A 118 -11.93 1.81 -3.21
C GLY A 118 -11.00 0.92 -2.38
N ILE A 119 -9.69 1.07 -2.57
CA ILE A 119 -8.68 0.32 -1.80
C ILE A 119 -8.76 0.68 -0.30
N ALA A 120 -8.90 1.96 0.04
CA ALA A 120 -9.05 2.39 1.42
C ALA A 120 -10.30 1.79 2.09
N SER A 121 -11.41 1.67 1.35
CA SER A 121 -12.63 1.03 1.83
C SER A 121 -12.44 -0.46 2.09
N MET A 122 -11.69 -1.17 1.24
CA MET A 122 -11.33 -2.58 1.49
C MET A 122 -10.56 -2.75 2.80
N VAL A 123 -9.59 -1.87 3.06
CA VAL A 123 -8.81 -1.89 4.31
C VAL A 123 -9.72 -1.65 5.52
N ARG A 124 -10.58 -0.61 5.48
CA ARG A 124 -11.51 -0.30 6.59
C ARG A 124 -12.44 -1.48 6.87
N TRP A 125 -13.00 -2.07 5.83
CA TRP A 125 -13.85 -3.26 5.95
C TRP A 125 -13.08 -4.44 6.56
N THR A 126 -11.85 -4.68 6.11
CA THR A 126 -11.03 -5.80 6.62
C THR A 126 -10.66 -5.60 8.09
N LEU A 127 -10.30 -4.37 8.48
CA LEU A 127 -10.03 -4.02 9.89
C LEU A 127 -11.25 -4.32 10.77
N ASP A 128 -12.45 -3.95 10.33
CA ASP A 128 -13.69 -4.19 11.06
C ASP A 128 -14.05 -5.68 11.13
N GLN A 129 -14.04 -6.38 9.99
CA GLN A 129 -14.48 -7.77 9.90
C GLN A 129 -13.56 -8.76 10.64
N TYR A 130 -12.26 -8.51 10.65
CA TYR A 130 -11.26 -9.42 11.23
C TYR A 130 -10.59 -8.88 12.48
N HIS A 131 -11.03 -7.73 12.98
CA HIS A 131 -10.42 -7.03 14.13
C HIS A 131 -8.91 -6.83 13.92
N GLY A 132 -8.54 -6.40 12.69
CA GLY A 132 -7.15 -6.17 12.30
C GLY A 132 -6.49 -5.07 13.14
N ASP A 133 -5.15 -5.06 13.19
CA ASP A 133 -4.39 -4.00 13.86
C ASP A 133 -4.28 -2.76 12.96
N PRO A 134 -4.99 -1.65 13.22
CA PRO A 134 -4.91 -0.44 12.41
C PRO A 134 -3.52 0.22 12.46
N ALA A 135 -2.68 -0.13 13.42
CA ALA A 135 -1.29 0.30 13.51
C ALA A 135 -0.32 -0.60 12.72
N ARG A 136 -0.83 -1.60 12.01
CA ARG A 136 -0.04 -2.55 11.21
C ARG A 136 -0.70 -2.82 9.84
N VAL A 137 -0.98 -1.74 9.10
CA VAL A 137 -1.50 -1.80 7.74
C VAL A 137 -0.40 -1.36 6.76
N PHE A 138 -0.09 -2.20 5.80
CA PHE A 138 1.04 -2.07 4.88
C PHE A 138 0.59 -2.14 3.42
N VAL A 139 1.40 -1.58 2.52
CA VAL A 139 1.12 -1.63 1.08
C VAL A 139 2.38 -1.85 0.25
N THR A 140 2.28 -2.72 -0.75
CA THR A 140 3.28 -2.79 -1.83
C THR A 140 2.86 -1.85 -2.95
N GLY A 141 3.43 -0.66 -2.96
CA GLY A 141 2.96 0.48 -3.72
C GLY A 141 2.62 1.62 -2.76
N VAL A 142 2.59 2.85 -3.21
CA VAL A 142 2.34 4.00 -2.33
C VAL A 142 1.14 4.77 -2.84
N SER A 143 0.19 5.10 -1.94
CA SER A 143 -1.01 5.84 -2.24
C SER A 143 -1.23 7.04 -1.30
N GLY A 144 -2.20 7.91 -1.62
CA GLY A 144 -2.54 9.12 -0.89
C GLY A 144 -3.20 8.93 0.49
N TYR A 145 -2.95 7.82 1.20
CA TYR A 145 -3.55 7.52 2.50
C TYR A 145 -2.50 7.34 3.62
N PRO A 146 -1.79 8.42 4.00
CA PRO A 146 -0.78 8.35 5.05
C PRO A 146 -1.35 8.12 6.45
N ASP A 147 -2.65 8.30 6.62
CA ASP A 147 -3.40 8.03 7.86
C ASP A 147 -3.75 6.55 8.04
N MET A 148 -3.61 5.76 6.98
CA MET A 148 -3.97 4.35 6.96
C MET A 148 -2.76 3.43 6.90
N PHE A 149 -1.80 3.72 6.01
CA PHE A 149 -0.63 2.88 5.82
C PHE A 149 0.51 3.33 6.73
N VAL A 150 1.11 2.37 7.44
CA VAL A 150 2.23 2.63 8.34
C VAL A 150 3.59 2.44 7.68
N ALA A 151 3.63 1.66 6.61
CA ALA A 151 4.80 1.53 5.74
C ALA A 151 4.38 1.14 4.32
N GLY A 152 5.20 1.56 3.35
CA GLY A 152 5.08 1.23 1.94
C GLY A 152 6.36 0.64 1.36
N SER A 153 6.21 -0.20 0.33
CA SER A 153 7.32 -0.71 -0.48
C SER A 153 6.98 -0.55 -1.95
N ALA A 154 7.66 0.35 -2.66
CA ALA A 154 7.41 0.68 -4.06
C ALA A 154 8.42 -0.02 -4.97
N PHE A 155 7.94 -0.52 -6.11
CA PHE A 155 8.74 -1.19 -7.13
C PHE A 155 8.59 -0.49 -8.47
N ALA A 156 9.71 -0.03 -9.05
CA ALA A 156 9.75 0.68 -10.33
C ALA A 156 8.67 1.78 -10.40
N GLY A 157 8.65 2.65 -9.39
CA GLY A 157 7.66 3.72 -9.23
C GLY A 157 8.08 5.04 -9.84
N VAL A 158 7.27 6.05 -9.56
CA VAL A 158 7.52 7.47 -9.86
C VAL A 158 7.08 8.32 -8.67
N PRO A 159 7.60 9.56 -8.53
CA PRO A 159 7.16 10.47 -7.48
C PRO A 159 5.65 10.75 -7.51
N TYR A 160 5.09 11.02 -6.35
CA TYR A 160 3.69 11.37 -6.20
C TYR A 160 3.30 12.57 -7.08
N GLY A 161 2.22 12.40 -7.84
CA GLY A 161 1.73 13.45 -8.75
C GLY A 161 2.52 13.60 -10.05
N CYS A 162 3.58 12.84 -10.28
CA CYS A 162 4.36 12.90 -11.53
C CYS A 162 3.49 12.59 -12.77
N PHE A 163 2.54 11.68 -12.66
CA PHE A 163 1.54 11.37 -13.70
C PHE A 163 0.31 12.27 -13.65
N ALA A 164 0.20 13.23 -12.70
CA ALA A 164 -0.99 14.05 -12.55
C ALA A 164 -1.42 14.69 -13.87
N GLY A 165 -2.72 14.60 -14.17
CA GLY A 165 -3.31 15.11 -15.41
C GLY A 165 -4.83 15.04 -15.38
N ASP A 166 -5.44 15.57 -16.43
CA ASP A 166 -6.89 15.58 -16.59
C ASP A 166 -7.40 14.21 -17.07
N GLY A 167 -8.01 13.45 -16.20
CA GLY A 167 -8.68 12.20 -16.53
C GLY A 167 -8.19 11.00 -15.74
N TYR A 168 -8.91 9.90 -15.92
CA TYR A 168 -8.65 8.61 -15.28
C TYR A 168 -7.59 7.83 -16.04
N GLY A 169 -6.54 7.37 -15.35
CA GLY A 169 -5.52 6.48 -15.91
C GLY A 169 -4.73 7.09 -17.09
N VAL A 170 -4.54 8.41 -17.10
CA VAL A 170 -3.80 9.09 -18.17
C VAL A 170 -2.30 8.80 -18.03
N TRP A 171 -1.69 8.36 -19.14
CA TRP A 171 -0.25 8.19 -19.23
C TRP A 171 0.46 9.52 -19.48
N ASN A 172 1.59 9.75 -18.81
CA ASN A 172 2.43 10.95 -18.98
C ASN A 172 3.84 10.56 -19.44
N ASP A 173 4.11 10.71 -20.73
CA ASP A 173 5.42 10.39 -21.33
C ASP A 173 6.58 11.19 -20.71
N ALA A 174 6.33 12.42 -20.30
CA ALA A 174 7.39 13.24 -19.70
C ALA A 174 7.78 12.69 -18.32
N CYS A 175 6.82 12.23 -17.52
CA CYS A 175 7.09 11.53 -16.27
C CYS A 175 7.78 10.18 -16.52
N ALA A 176 7.19 9.34 -17.36
CA ALA A 176 7.71 8.01 -17.65
C ALA A 176 9.16 8.05 -18.15
N THR A 177 9.49 9.01 -19.02
CA THR A 177 10.84 9.15 -19.59
C THR A 177 11.80 9.94 -18.69
N GLY A 178 11.43 10.28 -17.44
CA GLY A 178 12.29 10.97 -16.49
C GLY A 178 12.59 12.42 -16.83
N LYS A 179 11.73 13.09 -17.60
CA LYS A 179 11.88 14.49 -18.00
C LYS A 179 11.27 15.47 -16.99
N ILE A 180 10.39 14.98 -16.11
CA ILE A 180 9.85 15.78 -15.02
C ILE A 180 10.78 15.62 -13.83
N THR A 181 11.42 16.73 -13.45
CA THR A 181 12.30 16.81 -12.27
C THR A 181 11.94 18.02 -11.44
N HIS A 182 11.97 17.87 -10.14
CA HIS A 182 11.69 18.93 -9.18
C HIS A 182 12.73 18.95 -8.06
N THR A 183 12.69 19.99 -7.23
CA THR A 183 13.38 19.99 -5.95
C THR A 183 12.66 19.04 -4.98
N GLY A 184 13.34 18.60 -3.93
CA GLY A 184 12.72 17.78 -2.89
C GLY A 184 11.54 18.49 -2.22
N GLU A 185 11.65 19.81 -2.00
CA GLU A 185 10.59 20.63 -1.41
C GLU A 185 9.34 20.71 -2.29
N GLU A 186 9.51 20.82 -3.62
CA GLU A 186 8.40 20.83 -4.58
C GLU A 186 7.68 19.47 -4.56
N TRP A 187 8.42 18.34 -4.60
CA TRP A 187 7.85 17.01 -4.48
C TRP A 187 7.13 16.82 -3.14
N ALA A 188 7.76 17.19 -2.02
CA ALA A 188 7.14 17.10 -0.70
C ALA A 188 5.88 17.97 -0.58
N ALA A 189 5.81 19.11 -1.26
CA ALA A 189 4.61 19.92 -1.33
C ALA A 189 3.48 19.21 -2.08
N MET A 190 3.78 18.50 -3.17
CA MET A 190 2.80 17.68 -3.89
C MET A 190 2.24 16.55 -3.01
N VAL A 191 3.10 15.80 -2.31
CA VAL A 191 2.66 14.76 -1.35
C VAL A 191 1.76 15.34 -0.27
N LYS A 192 2.09 16.53 0.26
CA LYS A 192 1.28 17.18 1.30
C LYS A 192 -0.06 17.69 0.76
N SER A 193 -0.10 18.11 -0.52
CA SER A 193 -1.32 18.61 -1.16
C SER A 193 -2.40 17.54 -1.33
N GLY A 194 -2.02 16.26 -1.40
CA GLY A 194 -2.97 15.15 -1.46
C GLY A 194 -3.80 14.98 -0.18
N TYR A 195 -3.30 15.46 0.97
CA TYR A 195 -4.04 15.52 2.24
C TYR A 195 -3.52 16.71 3.07
N PRO A 196 -3.95 17.94 2.77
CA PRO A 196 -3.38 19.17 3.37
C PRO A 196 -3.56 19.25 4.89
N GLU A 197 -4.66 18.69 5.42
CA GLU A 197 -4.99 18.73 6.84
C GLU A 197 -4.25 17.67 7.67
N TYR A 198 -3.57 16.73 7.01
CA TYR A 198 -2.88 15.65 7.70
C TYR A 198 -1.56 16.15 8.33
N THR A 199 -1.54 16.16 9.65
CA THR A 199 -0.37 16.53 10.45
C THR A 199 0.27 15.33 11.17
N GLY A 200 -0.24 14.13 10.88
CA GLY A 200 0.23 12.91 11.50
C GLY A 200 1.55 12.41 10.93
N TRP A 201 1.93 11.25 11.40
CA TRP A 201 3.06 10.49 10.93
C TRP A 201 2.92 10.10 9.45
N ARG A 202 3.99 10.17 8.68
CA ARG A 202 4.07 9.65 7.32
C ARG A 202 4.64 8.22 7.33
N PRO A 203 4.13 7.31 6.47
CA PRO A 203 4.60 5.92 6.43
C PRO A 203 6.09 5.85 6.11
N LYS A 204 6.83 4.92 6.72
CA LYS A 204 8.19 4.63 6.26
C LYS A 204 8.15 3.99 4.86
N ILE A 205 9.14 4.31 4.04
CA ILE A 205 9.14 3.98 2.62
C ILE A 205 10.37 3.16 2.23
N GLN A 206 10.15 2.11 1.46
CA GLN A 206 11.17 1.32 0.80
C GLN A 206 10.95 1.40 -0.71
N ILE A 207 12.01 1.73 -1.46
CA ILE A 207 11.97 1.96 -2.91
C ILE A 207 12.88 0.95 -3.60
N PHE A 208 12.40 0.33 -4.67
CA PHE A 208 13.19 -0.53 -5.56
C PHE A 208 13.07 -0.05 -6.99
N HIS A 209 14.20 0.12 -7.71
CA HIS A 209 14.17 0.53 -9.10
C HIS A 209 15.33 -0.07 -9.89
N GLY A 210 15.03 -0.58 -11.09
CA GLY A 210 16.01 -1.14 -12.02
C GLY A 210 16.79 -0.07 -12.77
N THR A 211 18.13 -0.18 -12.84
CA THR A 211 18.94 0.82 -13.57
C THR A 211 18.78 0.76 -15.09
N ALA A 212 18.22 -0.33 -15.63
CA ALA A 212 17.93 -0.53 -17.03
C ALA A 212 16.42 -0.48 -17.34
N ASP A 213 15.64 0.20 -16.49
CA ASP A 213 14.19 0.34 -16.66
C ASP A 213 13.89 1.14 -17.95
N GLU A 214 13.24 0.47 -18.89
CA GLU A 214 12.87 0.98 -20.21
C GLU A 214 11.47 1.58 -20.28
N VAL A 215 10.66 1.40 -19.23
CA VAL A 215 9.27 1.90 -19.13
C VAL A 215 9.21 3.16 -18.28
N LEU A 216 9.71 3.07 -17.05
CA LEU A 216 9.83 4.20 -16.12
C LEU A 216 11.30 4.50 -15.88
N ASN A 217 11.80 5.50 -16.60
CA ASN A 217 13.22 5.83 -16.61
C ASN A 217 13.82 5.93 -15.21
N TYR A 218 15.02 5.39 -15.04
CA TYR A 218 15.74 5.36 -13.75
C TYR A 218 15.92 6.73 -13.08
N THR A 219 15.79 7.85 -13.82
CA THR A 219 15.74 9.19 -13.22
C THR A 219 14.66 9.28 -12.13
N ASN A 220 13.53 8.60 -12.31
CA ASN A 220 12.44 8.59 -11.33
C ASN A 220 12.87 8.05 -9.97
N PHE A 221 13.82 7.09 -9.91
CA PHE A 221 14.41 6.64 -8.64
C PHE A 221 15.04 7.79 -7.85
N GLY A 222 15.82 8.64 -8.52
CA GLY A 222 16.42 9.81 -7.88
C GLY A 222 15.38 10.85 -7.45
N GLU A 223 14.31 11.00 -8.22
CA GLU A 223 13.22 11.92 -7.88
C GLU A 223 12.39 11.40 -6.69
N GLU A 224 12.09 10.09 -6.60
CA GLU A 224 11.47 9.49 -5.41
C GLU A 224 12.34 9.64 -4.15
N VAL A 225 13.65 9.50 -4.29
CA VAL A 225 14.59 9.76 -3.17
C VAL A 225 14.53 11.22 -2.72
N LYS A 226 14.53 12.19 -3.64
CA LYS A 226 14.36 13.61 -3.30
C LYS A 226 13.02 13.87 -2.60
N GLU A 227 11.94 13.28 -3.12
CA GLU A 227 10.59 13.39 -2.56
C GLU A 227 10.59 12.96 -1.10
N TRP A 228 10.97 11.71 -0.84
CA TRP A 228 10.81 11.13 0.48
C TRP A 228 11.84 11.64 1.48
N THR A 229 13.06 11.99 1.06
CA THR A 229 14.01 12.67 1.94
C THR A 229 13.47 14.04 2.39
N ALA A 230 12.87 14.82 1.48
CA ALA A 230 12.27 16.10 1.83
C ALA A 230 10.98 15.96 2.67
N VAL A 231 10.15 14.94 2.41
CA VAL A 231 8.97 14.64 3.23
C VAL A 231 9.35 14.35 4.69
N PHE A 232 10.45 13.61 4.91
CA PHE A 232 10.95 13.29 6.25
C PHE A 232 11.89 14.35 6.86
N GLY A 233 12.35 15.31 6.06
CA GLY A 233 13.36 16.27 6.50
C GLY A 233 14.76 15.66 6.65
N PHE A 234 15.08 14.66 5.85
CA PHE A 234 16.39 14.01 5.80
C PHE A 234 17.29 14.66 4.75
N ASP A 235 18.61 14.51 4.93
CA ASP A 235 19.56 14.83 3.87
C ASP A 235 19.38 13.84 2.69
N VAL A 236 19.48 14.36 1.46
CA VAL A 236 19.42 13.56 0.23
C VAL A 236 20.67 12.69 0.07
N THR A 237 21.75 13.00 0.79
CA THR A 237 22.93 12.15 0.88
C THR A 237 22.63 10.95 1.80
N PRO A 238 22.81 9.70 1.36
CA PRO A 238 22.52 8.56 2.19
C PRO A 238 23.44 8.50 3.42
N ALA A 239 22.87 8.22 4.58
CA ALA A 239 23.60 7.98 5.81
C ALA A 239 24.42 6.68 5.75
N SER A 240 23.99 5.72 4.94
CA SER A 240 24.71 4.46 4.70
C SER A 240 24.46 3.95 3.29
N THR A 241 25.49 3.35 2.70
CA THR A 241 25.45 2.70 1.39
C THR A 241 26.00 1.29 1.53
N ILE A 242 25.24 0.28 1.10
CA ILE A 242 25.59 -1.13 1.20
C ILE A 242 25.52 -1.72 -0.21
N LEU A 243 26.67 -2.18 -0.69
CA LEU A 243 26.77 -2.82 -2.01
C LEU A 243 26.32 -4.28 -1.96
N ASP A 244 25.97 -4.82 -3.12
CA ASP A 244 25.60 -6.24 -3.32
C ASP A 244 24.47 -6.71 -2.39
N THR A 245 23.47 -5.86 -2.15
CA THR A 245 22.37 -6.10 -1.22
C THR A 245 21.00 -5.74 -1.83
N PRO A 246 20.00 -6.65 -1.78
CA PRO A 246 20.04 -8.05 -1.29
C PRO A 246 20.68 -9.02 -2.30
N VAL A 247 20.99 -8.56 -3.49
CA VAL A 247 21.53 -9.33 -4.61
C VAL A 247 22.80 -8.64 -5.13
N THR A 248 23.73 -9.41 -5.70
CA THR A 248 24.92 -8.89 -6.39
C THR A 248 24.55 -7.83 -7.43
N ASN A 249 25.30 -6.75 -7.54
CA ASN A 249 25.06 -5.56 -8.35
C ASN A 249 23.90 -4.67 -7.88
N TRP A 250 23.23 -4.97 -6.77
CA TRP A 250 22.28 -4.05 -6.18
C TRP A 250 22.95 -3.21 -5.10
N THR A 251 22.53 -1.98 -4.98
CA THR A 251 23.01 -1.08 -3.94
C THR A 251 21.83 -0.62 -3.07
N LYS A 252 21.94 -0.86 -1.77
CA LYS A 252 21.01 -0.35 -0.77
C LYS A 252 21.51 0.97 -0.23
N TYR A 253 20.66 1.99 -0.24
CA TYR A 253 20.86 3.29 0.40
C TYR A 253 19.92 3.42 1.59
N ILE A 254 20.42 3.95 2.71
CA ILE A 254 19.65 4.23 3.93
C ILE A 254 19.75 5.72 4.19
N TYR A 255 18.61 6.37 4.38
CA TYR A 255 18.52 7.81 4.60
C TYR A 255 18.07 8.14 6.03
N GLY A 256 18.60 9.23 6.58
CA GLY A 256 18.36 9.61 7.96
C GLY A 256 18.94 8.64 9.00
N SER A 257 18.77 8.95 10.28
CA SER A 257 19.31 8.15 11.38
C SER A 257 18.38 7.01 11.82
N THR A 258 17.13 7.02 11.36
CA THR A 258 16.08 6.10 11.81
C THR A 258 15.88 4.90 10.89
N GLY A 259 16.45 4.96 9.66
CA GLY A 259 16.24 3.92 8.67
C GLY A 259 14.81 3.82 8.13
N TRP A 260 14.06 4.94 8.13
CA TRP A 260 12.66 4.95 7.64
C TRP A 260 12.50 5.20 6.16
N LEU A 261 13.58 5.51 5.49
CA LEU A 261 13.68 5.55 4.05
C LEU A 261 14.88 4.72 3.65
N GLU A 262 14.60 3.66 2.89
CA GLU A 262 15.64 2.90 2.21
C GLU A 262 15.31 2.74 0.73
N ALA A 263 16.33 2.79 -0.11
CA ALA A 263 16.18 2.70 -1.55
C ALA A 263 17.19 1.70 -2.13
N TYR A 264 16.73 0.89 -3.07
CA TYR A 264 17.51 -0.15 -3.72
C TYR A 264 17.65 0.15 -5.21
N SER A 265 18.87 0.45 -5.63
CA SER A 265 19.25 0.57 -7.03
C SER A 265 19.62 -0.82 -7.56
N ALA A 266 18.79 -1.39 -8.40
CA ALA A 266 18.95 -2.74 -8.94
C ALA A 266 19.76 -2.71 -10.25
N GLY A 267 21.08 -2.92 -10.16
CA GLY A 267 22.00 -2.81 -11.31
C GLY A 267 21.67 -3.79 -12.44
N GLY A 268 21.40 -3.25 -13.65
CA GLY A 268 21.10 -4.03 -14.86
C GLY A 268 19.69 -4.63 -14.93
N VAL A 269 18.82 -4.34 -13.94
CA VAL A 269 17.43 -4.81 -13.92
C VAL A 269 16.55 -3.86 -14.73
N THR A 270 15.65 -4.43 -15.52
CA THR A 270 14.64 -3.73 -16.34
C THR A 270 13.42 -3.31 -15.49
N HIS A 271 12.34 -2.86 -16.15
CA HIS A 271 11.09 -2.54 -15.47
C HIS A 271 10.47 -3.75 -14.72
N ASP A 272 10.69 -4.95 -15.21
CA ASP A 272 10.25 -6.19 -14.55
C ASP A 272 11.16 -6.52 -13.34
N ILE A 273 11.11 -5.65 -12.34
CA ILE A 273 11.79 -5.89 -11.07
C ILE A 273 10.99 -6.88 -10.24
N ARG A 274 11.57 -8.06 -9.98
CA ARG A 274 10.92 -9.10 -9.19
C ARG A 274 10.64 -8.64 -7.76
N ASN A 275 9.50 -9.04 -7.24
CA ASN A 275 9.16 -8.85 -5.84
C ASN A 275 10.29 -9.37 -4.93
N GLN A 276 10.61 -8.57 -3.93
CA GLN A 276 11.61 -8.89 -2.90
C GLN A 276 10.89 -9.23 -1.59
N GLU A 277 9.99 -10.23 -1.61
CA GLU A 277 9.07 -10.50 -0.49
C GLU A 277 9.82 -10.63 0.84
N GLY A 278 10.99 -11.25 0.86
CA GLY A 278 11.82 -11.35 2.06
C GLY A 278 12.20 -9.98 2.63
N LYS A 279 12.54 -9.01 1.77
CA LYS A 279 12.87 -7.64 2.19
C LYS A 279 11.63 -6.84 2.57
N VAL A 280 10.54 -7.05 1.88
CA VAL A 280 9.24 -6.45 2.21
C VAL A 280 8.74 -6.92 3.58
N MET A 281 8.81 -8.23 3.85
CA MET A 281 8.44 -8.82 5.14
C MET A 281 9.30 -8.29 6.29
N GLU A 282 10.61 -8.17 6.07
CA GLU A 282 11.55 -7.56 7.03
C GLU A 282 11.21 -6.08 7.25
N TRP A 283 10.96 -5.31 6.17
CA TRP A 283 10.61 -3.90 6.23
C TRP A 283 9.31 -3.64 6.97
N PHE A 284 8.29 -4.45 6.75
CA PHE A 284 6.99 -4.35 7.41
C PHE A 284 6.95 -5.01 8.80
N ASP A 285 8.02 -5.71 9.16
CA ASP A 285 8.06 -6.53 10.38
C ASP A 285 6.89 -7.52 10.47
N LEU A 286 6.50 -8.08 9.31
CA LEU A 286 5.40 -9.03 9.21
C LEU A 286 5.74 -10.44 9.73
N THR A 287 7.00 -10.71 9.98
CA THR A 287 7.45 -11.94 10.65
C THR A 287 7.26 -11.89 12.17
N CYS A 288 7.06 -10.70 12.72
CA CYS A 288 6.79 -10.48 14.14
C CYS A 288 5.31 -10.78 14.44
N THR A 289 5.05 -11.83 15.21
CA THR A 289 3.70 -12.30 15.57
C THR A 289 3.32 -11.99 17.01
N SER A 290 4.24 -11.51 17.84
CA SER A 290 4.00 -11.16 19.24
C SER A 290 5.09 -10.21 19.79
N GLY A 291 4.81 -9.53 20.87
CA GLY A 291 5.75 -8.60 21.52
C GLY A 291 5.79 -7.23 20.87
N ASP A 292 6.99 -6.66 20.77
CA ASP A 292 7.22 -5.28 20.32
C ASP A 292 7.36 -5.17 18.78
N CYS A 293 6.36 -5.66 18.04
CA CYS A 293 6.31 -5.52 16.59
C CYS A 293 6.25 -4.04 16.17
N PHE A 294 6.75 -3.75 14.95
CA PHE A 294 6.63 -2.40 14.37
C PHE A 294 5.17 -1.97 14.29
N LYS A 295 4.88 -0.81 14.84
CA LYS A 295 3.55 -0.19 14.86
C LYS A 295 3.63 1.29 14.57
N TRP A 296 2.50 1.85 14.09
CA TRP A 296 2.34 3.28 13.87
C TRP A 296 2.61 4.09 15.15
N GLY A 297 3.47 5.09 15.04
CA GLY A 297 3.76 6.04 16.10
C GLY A 297 4.64 5.53 17.23
N LYS A 298 4.98 4.22 17.27
CA LYS A 298 5.88 3.67 18.27
C LYS A 298 7.35 3.91 17.90
N ASP A 299 7.69 3.62 16.66
CA ASP A 299 9.06 3.69 16.15
C ASP A 299 9.21 4.80 15.09
N GLY A 300 8.17 5.61 14.94
CA GLY A 300 8.08 6.66 13.95
C GLY A 300 8.83 7.94 14.29
N PRO A 301 9.04 8.90 13.31
CA PRO A 301 9.66 10.18 13.57
C PRO A 301 8.93 10.91 14.68
N ALA A 302 9.68 11.52 15.59
CA ALA A 302 9.09 12.50 16.52
C ALA A 302 8.34 13.55 15.69
N ARG A 303 7.10 13.81 16.04
CA ARG A 303 6.26 14.84 15.42
C ARG A 303 6.83 16.21 15.68
#